data_eb51933fcbc1809ea3dd76003ba61138
#
_entry.id   eb51933fcbc1809ea3dd76003ba61138
#
_cell.length_a   1.000
_cell.length_b   1.000
_cell.length_c   1.000
_cell.angle_alpha   90.00
_cell.angle_beta   90.00
_cell.angle_gamma   90.00
#
_symmetry.space_group_name_H-M   'P 1'
#
loop_
_entity.id
_entity.type
_entity.pdbx_description
1 polymer ?
#
loop_
_entity_poly.entity_id
_entity_poly.type
_entity_poly.pdbx_seq_one_letter_code
_entity_poly.pdbx_strand_id
1 'polypeptide(L)'
;MNTSPIQEPARQLRHPGLGHWRWQRASAILLVPLILWTLWLSMSLDVQTYASARIWVDGAGPTIALILLAPVWYLHGVLGLQTVIEDYVLPPLRPLFIWLVRLGAGALAAATVLAVLVSA
;
A
#
# COMPACT_ATOMS: atom_id res chain seq x y z
N MET A 1 -1.92 -45.22 38.83
CA MET A 1 -2.56 -44.49 37.71
C MET A 1 -1.81 -43.20 37.53
N ASN A 2 -0.98 -43.15 36.50
CA ASN A 2 -0.12 -42.00 36.20
C ASN A 2 -0.83 -41.11 35.16
N THR A 3 -1.60 -40.14 35.63
CA THR A 3 -2.17 -39.12 34.78
C THR A 3 -1.14 -38.02 34.58
N SER A 4 -0.18 -38.27 33.66
CA SER A 4 0.67 -37.20 33.15
C SER A 4 -0.26 -36.17 32.48
N PRO A 5 -0.26 -34.90 32.88
CA PRO A 5 -0.95 -33.89 32.11
C PRO A 5 -0.30 -33.84 30.73
N ILE A 6 -1.07 -34.10 29.70
CA ILE A 6 -0.70 -33.91 28.34
C ILE A 6 -0.30 -32.43 28.24
N GLN A 7 1.01 -32.16 28.21
CA GLN A 7 1.51 -30.85 27.82
C GLN A 7 1.17 -30.69 26.33
N GLU A 8 0.00 -30.12 26.08
CA GLU A 8 -0.22 -29.56 24.76
C GLU A 8 0.95 -28.61 24.46
N PRO A 9 1.74 -28.87 23.41
CA PRO A 9 2.73 -27.90 23.01
C PRO A 9 2.00 -26.59 22.84
N ALA A 10 2.46 -25.55 23.50
CA ALA A 10 1.90 -24.21 23.38
C ALA A 10 1.83 -23.88 21.89
N ARG A 11 0.67 -24.15 21.31
CA ARG A 11 0.34 -23.79 19.95
C ARG A 11 0.47 -22.27 19.96
N GLN A 12 1.61 -21.78 19.50
CA GLN A 12 1.81 -20.36 19.30
C GLN A 12 0.61 -19.91 18.48
N LEU A 13 -0.33 -19.28 19.15
CA LEU A 13 -1.47 -18.65 18.54
C LEU A 13 -0.90 -17.53 17.65
N ARG A 14 -0.51 -17.89 16.45
CA ARG A 14 -0.32 -16.93 15.38
C ARG A 14 -1.68 -16.31 15.15
N HIS A 15 -1.91 -15.16 15.75
CA HIS A 15 -3.09 -14.37 15.48
C HIS A 15 -3.05 -13.99 14.00
N PRO A 16 -3.93 -14.53 13.15
CA PRO A 16 -3.85 -14.35 11.71
C PRO A 16 -4.00 -12.89 11.26
N GLY A 17 -4.54 -12.03 12.13
CA GLY A 17 -4.67 -10.59 11.87
C GLY A 17 -3.45 -9.74 12.23
N LEU A 18 -2.47 -10.26 12.99
CA LEU A 18 -1.35 -9.46 13.48
C LEU A 18 -0.44 -8.98 12.35
N GLY A 19 -0.17 -9.86 11.36
CA GLY A 19 0.63 -9.50 10.19
C GLY A 19 -0.02 -8.39 9.37
N HIS A 20 -1.31 -8.51 9.08
CA HIS A 20 -2.09 -7.50 8.36
C HIS A 20 -2.07 -6.15 9.10
N TRP A 21 -2.32 -6.15 10.41
CA TRP A 21 -2.29 -4.97 11.25
C TRP A 21 -0.91 -4.28 11.25
N ARG A 22 0.17 -5.06 11.33
CA ARG A 22 1.54 -4.52 11.29
C ARG A 22 1.85 -3.83 9.96
N TRP A 23 1.48 -4.45 8.84
CA TRP A 23 1.67 -3.88 7.51
C TRP A 23 0.83 -2.61 7.31
N GLN A 24 -0.40 -2.60 7.81
CA GLN A 24 -1.27 -1.42 7.78
C GLN A 24 -0.64 -0.24 8.53
N ARG A 25 -0.09 -0.50 9.72
CA ARG A 25 0.60 0.51 10.53
C ARG A 25 1.91 0.96 9.89
N ALA A 26 2.74 0.06 9.43
CA ALA A 26 4.02 0.37 8.80
C ALA A 26 3.82 1.22 7.53
N SER A 27 2.87 0.85 6.67
CA SER A 27 2.56 1.63 5.48
C SER A 27 2.03 3.03 5.82
N ALA A 28 1.20 3.18 6.85
CA ALA A 28 0.73 4.49 7.31
C ALA A 28 1.88 5.39 7.80
N ILE A 29 2.80 4.84 8.58
CA ILE A 29 3.97 5.57 9.09
C ILE A 29 4.88 6.04 7.94
N LEU A 30 5.06 5.20 6.91
CA LEU A 30 5.84 5.57 5.72
C LEU A 30 5.12 6.59 4.85
N LEU A 31 3.79 6.53 4.76
CA LEU A 31 3.01 7.46 3.95
C LEU A 31 3.12 8.90 4.44
N VAL A 32 3.09 9.13 5.74
CA VAL A 32 3.11 10.49 6.30
C VAL A 32 4.31 11.30 5.78
N PRO A 33 5.57 10.88 5.96
CA PRO A 33 6.71 11.64 5.47
C PRO A 33 6.75 11.70 3.94
N LEU A 34 6.35 10.65 3.22
CA LEU A 34 6.33 10.64 1.76
C LEU A 34 5.31 11.62 1.20
N ILE A 35 4.13 11.69 1.78
CA ILE A 35 3.09 12.67 1.39
C ILE A 35 3.58 14.09 1.67
N LEU A 36 4.11 14.35 2.87
CA LEU A 36 4.59 15.68 3.24
C LEU A 36 5.73 16.12 2.31
N TRP A 37 6.65 15.24 1.99
CA TRP A 37 7.73 15.53 1.06
C TRP A 37 7.22 15.79 -0.36
N THR A 38 6.31 14.96 -0.87
CA THR A 38 5.72 15.16 -2.21
C THR A 38 4.92 16.47 -2.26
N LEU A 39 4.16 16.79 -1.21
CA LEU A 39 3.43 18.06 -1.12
C LEU A 39 4.39 19.26 -1.11
N TRP A 40 5.48 19.17 -0.35
CA TRP A 40 6.50 20.23 -0.34
C TRP A 40 7.12 20.43 -1.72
N LEU A 41 7.48 19.35 -2.43
CA LEU A 41 7.98 19.43 -3.80
C LEU A 41 6.93 19.99 -4.77
N SER A 42 5.65 19.67 -4.57
CA SER A 42 4.57 20.13 -5.44
C SER A 42 4.28 21.63 -5.32
N MET A 43 4.79 22.29 -4.29
CA MET A 43 4.69 23.77 -4.20
C MET A 43 5.40 24.51 -5.34
N SER A 44 6.35 23.86 -6.02
CA SER A 44 7.03 24.38 -7.21
C SER A 44 6.38 23.95 -8.52
N LEU A 45 5.30 23.17 -8.46
CA LEU A 45 4.59 22.66 -9.64
C LEU A 45 3.69 23.75 -10.22
N ASP A 46 3.94 24.10 -11.47
CA ASP A 46 3.02 24.88 -12.28
C ASP A 46 2.02 23.92 -12.98
N VAL A 47 0.77 23.97 -12.57
CA VAL A 47 -0.30 23.11 -13.08
C VAL A 47 -0.99 23.65 -14.33
N GLN A 48 -0.54 24.77 -14.88
CA GLN A 48 -1.21 25.45 -15.97
C GLN A 48 -1.05 24.74 -17.32
N THR A 49 0.05 24.02 -17.50
CA THR A 49 0.31 23.30 -18.75
C THR A 49 0.81 21.90 -18.50
N TYR A 50 0.53 20.99 -19.45
CA TYR A 50 1.10 19.64 -19.45
C TYR A 50 2.64 19.66 -19.49
N ALA A 51 3.21 20.62 -20.24
CA ALA A 51 4.64 20.75 -20.36
C ALA A 51 5.32 21.09 -19.03
N SER A 52 4.76 22.01 -18.24
CA SER A 52 5.30 22.35 -16.92
C SER A 52 5.18 21.19 -15.92
N ALA A 53 4.07 20.46 -15.93
CA ALA A 53 3.91 19.28 -15.12
C ALA A 53 4.93 18.18 -15.49
N ARG A 54 5.20 17.99 -16.77
CA ARG A 54 6.20 17.04 -17.24
C ARG A 54 7.60 17.42 -16.79
N ILE A 55 8.00 18.67 -16.97
CA ILE A 55 9.31 19.19 -16.51
C ILE A 55 9.47 18.97 -14.99
N TRP A 56 8.40 19.16 -14.22
CA TRP A 56 8.43 18.91 -12.79
C TRP A 56 8.67 17.43 -12.47
N VAL A 57 7.96 16.51 -13.14
CA VAL A 57 8.15 15.05 -12.95
C VAL A 57 9.55 14.60 -13.33
N ASP A 58 10.17 15.20 -14.36
CA ASP A 58 11.55 14.91 -14.79
C ASP A 58 12.61 15.32 -13.74
N GLY A 59 12.23 16.15 -12.76
CA GLY A 59 13.10 16.52 -11.66
C GLY A 59 13.42 15.33 -10.75
N ALA A 60 14.70 15.17 -10.35
CA ALA A 60 15.13 14.04 -9.53
C ALA A 60 14.33 13.88 -8.21
N GLY A 61 14.01 15.00 -7.56
CA GLY A 61 13.21 14.98 -6.32
C GLY A 61 11.80 14.43 -6.54
N PRO A 62 10.99 15.03 -7.43
CA PRO A 62 9.64 14.52 -7.74
C PRO A 62 9.62 13.09 -8.26
N THR A 63 10.56 12.73 -9.16
CA THR A 63 10.67 11.35 -9.66
C THR A 63 10.85 10.35 -8.52
N ILE A 64 11.81 10.57 -7.63
CA ILE A 64 12.07 9.67 -6.49
C ILE A 64 10.87 9.66 -5.54
N ALA A 65 10.31 10.82 -5.23
CA ALA A 65 9.14 10.91 -4.34
C ALA A 65 7.95 10.11 -4.87
N LEU A 66 7.63 10.22 -6.15
CA LEU A 66 6.51 9.51 -6.77
C LEU A 66 6.76 8.01 -6.88
N ILE A 67 7.98 7.57 -7.21
CA ILE A 67 8.35 6.15 -7.28
C ILE A 67 8.23 5.48 -5.91
N LEU A 68 8.56 6.19 -4.83
CA LEU A 68 8.42 5.68 -3.47
C LEU A 68 6.99 5.78 -2.95
N LEU A 69 6.31 6.90 -3.23
CA LEU A 69 4.96 7.15 -2.74
C LEU A 69 3.95 6.18 -3.35
N ALA A 70 3.98 5.96 -4.67
CA ALA A 70 2.95 5.18 -5.35
C ALA A 70 2.80 3.75 -4.81
N PRO A 71 3.86 2.92 -4.68
CA PRO A 71 3.72 1.56 -4.14
C PRO A 71 3.20 1.54 -2.70
N VAL A 72 3.68 2.46 -1.85
CA VAL A 72 3.25 2.53 -0.44
C VAL A 72 1.80 2.98 -0.33
N TRP A 73 1.38 3.94 -1.17
CA TRP A 73 0.00 4.41 -1.26
C TRP A 73 -0.96 3.29 -1.65
N TYR A 74 -0.66 2.57 -2.73
CA TYR A 74 -1.51 1.46 -3.18
C TYR A 74 -1.52 0.31 -2.19
N LEU A 75 -0.37 -0.04 -1.58
CA LEU A 75 -0.30 -1.05 -0.54
C LEU A 75 -1.19 -0.70 0.65
N HIS A 76 -1.10 0.53 1.16
CA HIS A 76 -1.93 0.98 2.27
C HIS A 76 -3.42 0.94 1.93
N GLY A 77 -3.78 1.39 0.73
CA GLY A 77 -5.14 1.34 0.21
C GLY A 77 -5.69 -0.09 0.10
N VAL A 78 -4.90 -1.01 -0.42
CA VAL A 78 -5.28 -2.45 -0.50
C VAL A 78 -5.54 -3.03 0.88
N LEU A 79 -4.63 -2.78 1.82
CA LEU A 79 -4.78 -3.30 3.19
C LEU A 79 -6.04 -2.73 3.87
N GLY A 80 -6.32 -1.44 3.68
CA GLY A 80 -7.54 -0.82 4.20
C GLY A 80 -8.80 -1.35 3.54
N LEU A 81 -8.80 -1.46 2.21
CA LEU A 81 -9.95 -1.95 1.46
C LEU A 81 -10.20 -3.45 1.73
N GLN A 82 -9.14 -4.24 1.94
CA GLN A 82 -9.29 -5.64 2.34
C GLN A 82 -10.05 -5.76 3.66
N THR A 83 -9.77 -4.92 4.64
CA THR A 83 -10.53 -4.91 5.92
C THR A 83 -12.02 -4.66 5.68
N VAL A 84 -12.35 -3.68 4.83
CA VAL A 84 -13.75 -3.39 4.48
C VAL A 84 -14.41 -4.58 3.77
N ILE A 85 -13.70 -5.24 2.84
CA ILE A 85 -14.22 -6.42 2.16
C ILE A 85 -14.46 -7.58 3.15
N GLU A 86 -13.55 -7.79 4.08
CA GLU A 86 -13.69 -8.83 5.10
C GLU A 86 -14.90 -8.60 6.01
N ASP A 87 -15.23 -7.33 6.29
CA ASP A 87 -16.35 -6.97 7.16
C ASP A 87 -17.71 -6.99 6.45
N TYR A 88 -17.77 -6.58 5.19
CA TYR A 88 -19.04 -6.32 4.48
C TYR A 88 -19.37 -7.30 3.36
N VAL A 89 -18.39 -8.02 2.82
CA VAL A 89 -18.62 -8.96 1.72
C VAL A 89 -18.88 -10.36 2.25
N LEU A 90 -19.89 -11.03 1.68
CA LEU A 90 -20.26 -12.40 2.03
C LEU A 90 -19.09 -13.36 1.80
N PRO A 91 -18.88 -14.34 2.72
CA PRO A 91 -17.73 -15.26 2.69
C PRO A 91 -17.44 -15.90 1.32
N PRO A 92 -18.45 -16.36 0.52
CA PRO A 92 -18.17 -16.98 -0.78
C PRO A 92 -17.53 -16.04 -1.81
N LEU A 93 -17.84 -14.75 -1.76
CA LEU A 93 -17.36 -13.74 -2.71
C LEU A 93 -16.09 -13.01 -2.22
N ARG A 94 -15.81 -13.10 -0.94
CA ARG A 94 -14.71 -12.40 -0.28
C ARG A 94 -13.34 -12.61 -0.94
N PRO A 95 -12.90 -13.84 -1.24
CA PRO A 95 -11.61 -14.05 -1.89
C PRO A 95 -11.54 -13.46 -3.30
N LEU A 96 -12.63 -13.48 -4.05
CA LEU A 96 -12.68 -12.86 -5.37
C LEU A 96 -12.41 -11.35 -5.29
N PHE A 97 -13.12 -10.63 -4.41
CA PHE A 97 -12.94 -9.20 -4.24
C PHE A 97 -11.54 -8.83 -3.73
N ILE A 98 -10.99 -9.61 -2.80
CA ILE A 98 -9.63 -9.39 -2.30
C ILE A 98 -8.60 -9.54 -3.44
N TRP A 99 -8.73 -10.56 -4.28
CA TRP A 99 -7.84 -10.76 -5.43
C TRP A 99 -7.99 -9.64 -6.47
N LEU A 100 -9.20 -9.22 -6.78
CA LEU A 100 -9.45 -8.11 -7.69
C LEU A 100 -8.79 -6.81 -7.21
N VAL A 101 -8.93 -6.48 -5.94
CA VAL A 101 -8.32 -5.30 -5.34
C VAL A 101 -6.79 -5.38 -5.36
N ARG A 102 -6.22 -6.52 -5.01
CA ARG A 102 -4.76 -6.73 -5.02
C ARG A 102 -4.17 -6.63 -6.42
N LEU A 103 -4.78 -7.30 -7.39
CA LEU A 103 -4.33 -7.25 -8.78
C LEU A 103 -4.51 -5.86 -9.38
N GLY A 104 -5.66 -5.23 -9.14
CA GLY A 104 -5.94 -3.87 -9.62
C GLY A 104 -4.96 -2.84 -9.05
N ALA A 105 -4.73 -2.86 -7.75
CA ALA A 105 -3.78 -1.96 -7.11
C ALA A 105 -2.33 -2.23 -7.53
N GLY A 106 -1.94 -3.49 -7.69
CA GLY A 106 -0.63 -3.86 -8.21
C GLY A 106 -0.42 -3.35 -9.64
N ALA A 107 -1.41 -3.51 -10.51
CA ALA A 107 -1.39 -2.99 -11.87
C ALA A 107 -1.31 -1.45 -11.90
N LEU A 108 -2.07 -0.76 -11.06
CA LEU A 108 -2.05 0.69 -10.95
C LEU A 108 -0.71 1.20 -10.40
N ALA A 109 -0.14 0.54 -9.39
CA ALA A 109 1.17 0.89 -8.86
C ALA A 109 2.26 0.74 -9.93
N ALA A 110 2.26 -0.39 -10.65
CA ALA A 110 3.20 -0.62 -11.74
C ALA A 110 3.03 0.39 -12.87
N ALA A 111 1.80 0.68 -13.28
CA ALA A 111 1.52 1.68 -14.31
C ALA A 111 1.98 3.07 -13.89
N THR A 112 1.76 3.47 -12.64
CA THR A 112 2.21 4.77 -12.11
C THR A 112 3.74 4.87 -12.12
N VAL A 113 4.44 3.85 -11.61
CA VAL A 113 5.90 3.82 -11.59
C VAL A 113 6.47 3.85 -13.02
N LEU A 114 5.93 3.04 -13.92
CA LEU A 114 6.34 3.02 -15.33
C LEU A 114 6.09 4.36 -16.01
N ALA A 115 4.94 4.98 -15.77
CA ALA A 115 4.64 6.30 -16.33
C ALA A 115 5.65 7.35 -15.87
N VAL A 116 6.00 7.36 -14.59
CA VAL A 116 7.02 8.28 -14.04
C VAL A 116 8.38 8.00 -14.66
N LEU A 117 8.80 6.74 -14.77
CA LEU A 117 10.11 6.37 -15.35
C LEU A 117 10.23 6.71 -16.84
N VAL A 118 9.13 6.54 -17.60
CA VAL A 118 9.10 6.88 -19.04
C VAL A 118 9.05 8.39 -19.26
N SER A 119 8.48 9.13 -18.29
CA SER A 119 8.41 10.59 -18.35
C SER A 119 9.71 11.27 -17.90
N ALA A 120 10.46 10.57 -17.07
CA ALA A 120 11.78 11.01 -16.62
C ALA A 120 12.85 10.65 -17.65
#